data_d7c36e16a49791b418069ef02df4c906
#
_entry.id   d7c36e16a49791b418069ef02df4c906
#
_cell.length_a   1.000
_cell.length_b   1.000
_cell.length_c   1.000
_cell.angle_alpha   90.00
_cell.angle_beta   90.00
_cell.angle_gamma   90.00
#
_symmetry.space_group_name_H-M   'P 1'
#
loop_
_entity.id
_entity.type
_entity.pdbx_description
1 polymer ?
#
loop_
_entity_poly.entity_id
_entity_poly.type
_entity_poly.pdbx_seq_one_letter_code
_entity_poly.pdbx_strand_id
1 'polypeptide(L)'
;MFNPAVSKLTAPPVSVVQDWRASYGGSRGPLIDMSQAVPGYPAHPDMTKALQAAASDQDAARYGRVEGDWDLRVAYAAHLGSIYGADVEPAEIHITSGCNQAFVAAALAVAGHGDEILMTRPCYFNHESALGMLGIGIGYVDCSASNGMLPRPDDIAATIGPKTRAVAIVSPNNPCGAVYPAELLGEIFELCRERGIWMILDETYRDFMPLDAGRPHGLIGRDGWRDTLIQLYSFSKSYCMPGHRLGAVTSGPAMVMELAKIIDNIQICAPRTPQMAVAPMLRALADWRQGNRERIAARAELFQQVMTSLEGWELLSTGAYFGYVRHPYRDMDSFAVAMRMASEVGVLTIPGTFFGDGQEDFLRFAFANAGRDVIAALPDRLTAL
;
A
#
# COMPACT_ATOMS: atom_id res chain seq x y z
N MET A 1 7.38 12.96 -30.30
CA MET A 1 7.71 11.58 -29.91
C MET A 1 7.79 11.57 -28.38
N PHE A 2 7.08 10.65 -27.71
CA PHE A 2 7.08 10.56 -26.23
C PHE A 2 8.24 9.68 -25.74
N ASN A 3 8.57 9.79 -24.44
CA ASN A 3 9.54 8.91 -23.80
C ASN A 3 9.05 7.44 -23.84
N PRO A 4 9.81 6.50 -24.44
CA PRO A 4 9.40 5.10 -24.55
C PRO A 4 9.15 4.42 -23.21
N ALA A 5 9.86 4.80 -22.14
CA ALA A 5 9.65 4.27 -20.81
C ALA A 5 8.25 4.61 -20.23
N VAL A 6 7.72 5.79 -20.60
CA VAL A 6 6.38 6.21 -20.21
C VAL A 6 5.31 5.63 -21.13
N SER A 7 5.59 5.59 -22.45
CA SER A 7 4.62 5.10 -23.44
C SER A 7 4.30 3.62 -23.32
N LYS A 8 5.16 2.85 -22.66
CA LYS A 8 4.96 1.42 -22.40
C LYS A 8 4.16 1.14 -21.13
N LEU A 9 3.95 2.13 -20.27
CA LEU A 9 3.17 1.95 -19.06
C LEU A 9 1.70 1.69 -19.40
N THR A 10 1.07 0.83 -18.61
CA THR A 10 -0.38 0.61 -18.69
C THR A 10 -1.15 1.87 -18.27
N ALA A 11 -2.35 2.04 -18.80
CA ALA A 11 -3.26 3.09 -18.31
C ALA A 11 -3.53 2.89 -16.82
N PRO A 12 -3.78 3.99 -16.03
CA PRO A 12 -4.01 3.87 -14.59
C PRO A 12 -5.17 2.92 -14.27
N PRO A 13 -4.93 1.76 -13.61
CA PRO A 13 -5.93 0.70 -13.46
C PRO A 13 -7.24 1.14 -12.79
N VAL A 14 -7.14 1.98 -11.75
CA VAL A 14 -8.32 2.50 -11.05
C VAL A 14 -9.17 3.36 -11.98
N SER A 15 -8.56 4.20 -12.81
CA SER A 15 -9.30 5.04 -13.78
C SER A 15 -10.02 4.19 -14.82
N VAL A 16 -9.34 3.18 -15.37
CA VAL A 16 -9.93 2.23 -16.33
C VAL A 16 -11.19 1.57 -15.75
N VAL A 17 -11.09 1.08 -14.51
CA VAL A 17 -12.23 0.42 -13.83
C VAL A 17 -13.34 1.42 -13.50
N GLN A 18 -13.01 2.64 -13.11
CA GLN A 18 -14.03 3.67 -12.83
C GLN A 18 -14.80 4.10 -14.09
N ASP A 19 -14.17 4.05 -15.26
CA ASP A 19 -14.85 4.33 -16.53
C ASP A 19 -15.97 3.30 -16.82
N TRP A 20 -15.84 2.06 -16.33
CA TRP A 20 -16.88 1.03 -16.49
C TRP A 20 -18.15 1.31 -15.67
N ARG A 21 -18.10 2.19 -14.70
CA ARG A 21 -19.26 2.64 -13.90
C ARG A 21 -20.43 3.08 -14.79
N ALA A 22 -20.14 3.74 -15.90
CA ALA A 22 -21.14 4.27 -16.81
C ALA A 22 -21.90 3.16 -17.61
N SER A 23 -21.34 1.96 -17.70
CA SER A 23 -21.96 0.83 -18.40
C SER A 23 -23.07 0.14 -17.60
N TYR A 24 -23.16 0.41 -16.28
CA TYR A 24 -24.16 -0.22 -15.44
C TYR A 24 -25.49 0.52 -15.41
N GLY A 25 -26.55 -0.13 -15.86
CA GLY A 25 -27.91 0.45 -15.94
C GLY A 25 -28.72 0.40 -14.64
N GLY A 26 -28.16 -0.09 -13.52
CA GLY A 26 -28.88 -0.14 -12.23
C GLY A 26 -29.86 -1.31 -12.07
N SER A 27 -29.86 -2.29 -12.97
CA SER A 27 -30.80 -3.41 -13.01
C SER A 27 -30.85 -4.25 -11.74
N ARG A 28 -29.80 -4.25 -10.95
CA ARG A 28 -29.67 -5.02 -9.71
C ARG A 28 -29.52 -4.15 -8.46
N GLY A 29 -29.91 -2.87 -8.53
CA GLY A 29 -29.77 -1.90 -7.44
C GLY A 29 -28.51 -1.04 -7.54
N PRO A 30 -28.13 -0.31 -6.49
CA PRO A 30 -26.97 0.60 -6.52
C PRO A 30 -25.67 -0.12 -6.88
N LEU A 31 -24.78 0.58 -7.58
CA LEU A 31 -23.44 0.08 -7.91
C LEU A 31 -22.63 -0.17 -6.64
N ILE A 32 -21.94 -1.30 -6.59
CA ILE A 32 -21.02 -1.71 -5.53
C ILE A 32 -19.59 -1.44 -5.99
N ASP A 33 -18.96 -0.40 -5.43
CA ASP A 33 -17.56 -0.08 -5.77
C ASP A 33 -16.60 -0.70 -4.75
N MET A 34 -15.91 -1.77 -5.18
CA MET A 34 -14.81 -2.42 -4.45
C MET A 34 -13.48 -2.30 -5.20
N SER A 35 -13.35 -1.31 -6.09
CA SER A 35 -12.13 -1.08 -6.85
C SER A 35 -11.11 -0.22 -6.10
N GLN A 36 -11.55 0.78 -5.34
CA GLN A 36 -10.67 1.73 -4.68
C GLN A 36 -10.34 1.33 -3.23
N ALA A 37 -9.06 1.29 -2.90
CA ALA A 37 -8.56 1.06 -1.56
C ALA A 37 -8.59 2.36 -0.72
N VAL A 38 -9.77 2.85 -0.41
CA VAL A 38 -9.97 4.04 0.42
C VAL A 38 -10.77 3.68 1.67
N PRO A 39 -10.60 4.42 2.80
CA PRO A 39 -11.46 4.24 3.96
C PRO A 39 -12.91 4.57 3.59
N GLY A 40 -13.85 3.71 4.00
CA GLY A 40 -15.29 3.91 3.77
C GLY A 40 -15.96 4.75 4.86
N TYR A 41 -15.20 5.61 5.52
CA TYR A 41 -15.66 6.51 6.59
C TYR A 41 -14.89 7.83 6.49
N PRO A 42 -15.47 8.96 6.96
CA PRO A 42 -14.82 10.27 6.86
C PRO A 42 -13.64 10.39 7.83
N ALA A 43 -12.78 11.37 7.58
CA ALA A 43 -11.77 11.80 8.53
C ALA A 43 -12.40 12.23 9.86
N HIS A 44 -11.67 12.09 10.95
CA HIS A 44 -12.14 12.53 12.27
C HIS A 44 -12.43 14.05 12.27
N PRO A 45 -13.50 14.52 12.92
CA PRO A 45 -13.81 15.96 12.98
C PRO A 45 -12.65 16.82 13.49
N ASP A 46 -11.88 16.33 14.46
CA ASP A 46 -10.73 17.07 14.98
C ASP A 46 -9.57 17.12 13.99
N MET A 47 -9.37 16.08 13.16
CA MET A 47 -8.44 16.17 12.04
C MET A 47 -8.88 17.22 11.02
N THR A 48 -10.17 17.28 10.71
CA THR A 48 -10.73 18.31 9.81
C THR A 48 -10.50 19.72 10.37
N LYS A 49 -10.74 19.93 11.67
CA LYS A 49 -10.46 21.22 12.35
C LYS A 49 -8.98 21.55 12.33
N ALA A 50 -8.10 20.57 12.59
CA ALA A 50 -6.65 20.77 12.55
C ALA A 50 -6.17 21.16 11.14
N LEU A 51 -6.71 20.53 10.10
CA LEU A 51 -6.43 20.89 8.70
C LEU A 51 -6.90 22.31 8.35
N GLN A 52 -8.09 22.72 8.82
CA GLN A 52 -8.61 24.08 8.64
C GLN A 52 -7.73 25.12 9.34
N ALA A 53 -7.35 24.85 10.59
CA ALA A 53 -6.46 25.72 11.35
C ALA A 53 -5.08 25.85 10.67
N ALA A 54 -4.49 24.73 10.27
CA ALA A 54 -3.21 24.72 9.56
C ALA A 54 -3.29 25.46 8.21
N ALA A 55 -4.38 25.31 7.45
CA ALA A 55 -4.57 26.03 6.19
C ALA A 55 -4.72 27.56 6.37
N SER A 56 -5.14 28.00 7.54
CA SER A 56 -5.25 29.42 7.88
C SER A 56 -3.94 30.01 8.45
N ASP A 57 -2.95 29.18 8.74
CA ASP A 57 -1.66 29.61 9.25
C ASP A 57 -0.79 30.12 8.09
N GLN A 58 -0.24 31.33 8.27
CA GLN A 58 0.63 31.94 7.26
C GLN A 58 1.92 31.16 7.02
N ASP A 59 2.41 30.43 8.03
CA ASP A 59 3.60 29.59 7.88
C ASP A 59 3.35 28.36 7.00
N ALA A 60 2.11 27.88 6.89
CA ALA A 60 1.77 26.80 5.95
C ALA A 60 1.95 27.18 4.47
N ALA A 61 1.92 28.46 4.15
CA ALA A 61 2.15 28.97 2.80
C ALA A 61 3.65 29.10 2.42
N ARG A 62 4.57 28.92 3.37
CA ARG A 62 6.02 29.01 3.14
C ARG A 62 6.59 27.61 2.88
N TYR A 63 7.74 27.56 2.21
CA TYR A 63 8.51 26.32 2.14
C TYR A 63 8.90 25.85 3.54
N GLY A 64 8.74 24.54 3.77
CA GLY A 64 9.23 23.86 4.95
C GLY A 64 10.64 23.29 4.74
N ARG A 65 11.11 22.53 5.70
CA ARG A 65 12.34 21.74 5.54
C ARG A 65 12.11 20.63 4.52
N VAL A 66 13.13 20.31 3.78
CA VAL A 66 13.07 19.24 2.74
C VAL A 66 12.68 17.91 3.37
N GLU A 67 13.27 17.58 4.53
CA GLU A 67 13.00 16.33 5.25
C GLU A 67 11.61 16.30 5.91
N GLY A 68 10.89 17.41 5.90
CA GLY A 68 9.61 17.60 6.57
C GLY A 68 9.70 18.41 7.86
N ASP A 69 8.54 18.90 8.30
CA ASP A 69 8.42 19.73 9.50
C ASP A 69 8.87 18.96 10.74
N TRP A 70 9.67 19.64 11.56
CA TRP A 70 10.31 19.04 12.73
C TRP A 70 9.29 18.44 13.72
N ASP A 71 8.20 19.14 13.97
CA ASP A 71 7.18 18.70 14.93
C ASP A 71 6.50 17.39 14.49
N LEU A 72 6.26 17.23 13.19
CA LEU A 72 5.74 15.96 12.66
C LEU A 72 6.76 14.84 12.77
N ARG A 73 8.04 15.11 12.47
CA ARG A 73 9.11 14.11 12.57
C ARG A 73 9.30 13.65 14.02
N VAL A 74 9.28 14.56 14.98
CA VAL A 74 9.33 14.24 16.43
C VAL A 74 8.12 13.42 16.85
N ALA A 75 6.92 13.85 16.49
CA ALA A 75 5.70 13.13 16.84
C ALA A 75 5.63 11.74 16.20
N TYR A 76 6.09 11.62 14.95
CA TYR A 76 6.10 10.34 14.23
C TYR A 76 7.20 9.40 14.75
N ALA A 77 8.35 9.88 15.13
CA ALA A 77 9.40 9.09 15.81
C ALA A 77 8.88 8.48 17.11
N ALA A 78 8.24 9.26 17.96
CA ALA A 78 7.62 8.79 19.19
C ALA A 78 6.49 7.75 18.90
N HIS A 79 5.71 7.96 17.85
CA HIS A 79 4.67 7.03 17.40
C HIS A 79 5.28 5.69 16.96
N LEU A 80 6.34 5.71 16.16
CA LEU A 80 7.06 4.50 15.74
C LEU A 80 7.65 3.76 16.95
N GLY A 81 8.26 4.49 17.89
CA GLY A 81 8.75 3.92 19.13
C GLY A 81 7.69 3.14 19.91
N SER A 82 6.46 3.66 19.96
CA SER A 82 5.34 2.99 20.60
C SER A 82 4.86 1.72 19.87
N ILE A 83 4.93 1.71 18.53
CA ILE A 83 4.50 0.57 17.70
C ILE A 83 5.55 -0.54 17.71
N TYR A 84 6.81 -0.21 17.48
CA TYR A 84 7.88 -1.19 17.27
C TYR A 84 8.68 -1.49 18.54
N GLY A 85 8.50 -0.69 19.60
CA GLY A 85 9.26 -0.81 20.84
C GLY A 85 10.75 -0.60 20.64
N ALA A 86 11.11 0.34 19.78
CA ALA A 86 12.47 0.69 19.40
C ALA A 86 12.66 2.20 19.46
N ASP A 87 13.89 2.63 19.69
CA ASP A 87 14.22 4.06 19.63
C ASP A 87 14.37 4.50 18.18
N VAL A 88 13.56 5.47 17.80
CA VAL A 88 13.61 6.13 16.47
C VAL A 88 13.84 7.62 16.69
N GLU A 89 14.83 8.15 16.01
CA GLU A 89 15.17 9.56 16.07
C GLU A 89 14.47 10.36 14.95
N PRO A 90 14.11 11.63 15.18
CA PRO A 90 13.55 12.47 14.12
C PRO A 90 14.46 12.59 12.89
N ALA A 91 15.78 12.44 13.05
CA ALA A 91 16.75 12.43 11.95
C ALA A 91 16.64 11.21 11.03
N GLU A 92 15.95 10.15 11.47
CA GLU A 92 15.71 8.91 10.73
C GLU A 92 14.39 8.92 9.94
N ILE A 93 13.73 10.09 9.87
CA ILE A 93 12.42 10.26 9.23
C ILE A 93 12.51 11.30 8.12
N HIS A 94 11.97 10.96 6.95
CA HIS A 94 11.72 11.88 5.84
C HIS A 94 10.23 11.89 5.51
N ILE A 95 9.60 13.07 5.49
CA ILE A 95 8.19 13.25 5.12
C ILE A 95 8.06 13.43 3.60
N THR A 96 7.06 12.79 3.01
CA THR A 96 6.85 12.77 1.55
C THR A 96 5.42 13.14 1.18
N SER A 97 5.19 13.43 -0.11
CA SER A 97 3.85 13.66 -0.66
C SER A 97 3.11 12.34 -0.93
N GLY A 98 2.94 11.56 0.13
CA GLY A 98 2.33 10.24 0.12
C GLY A 98 3.32 9.12 -0.22
N CYS A 99 2.89 7.86 -0.02
CA CYS A 99 3.76 6.69 -0.12
C CYS A 99 4.27 6.43 -1.54
N ASN A 100 3.53 6.80 -2.59
CA ASN A 100 4.03 6.66 -3.97
C ASN A 100 5.31 7.50 -4.20
N GLN A 101 5.36 8.74 -3.68
CA GLN A 101 6.58 9.55 -3.75
C GLN A 101 7.69 8.94 -2.89
N ALA A 102 7.35 8.40 -1.72
CA ALA A 102 8.30 7.70 -0.86
C ALA A 102 8.97 6.54 -1.60
N PHE A 103 8.18 5.72 -2.31
CA PHE A 103 8.70 4.60 -3.09
C PHE A 103 9.59 5.06 -4.25
N VAL A 104 9.16 6.05 -5.02
CA VAL A 104 9.97 6.62 -6.12
C VAL A 104 11.30 7.16 -5.60
N ALA A 105 11.28 7.90 -4.49
CA ALA A 105 12.50 8.45 -3.90
C ALA A 105 13.42 7.34 -3.35
N ALA A 106 12.86 6.32 -2.67
CA ALA A 106 13.60 5.18 -2.19
C ALA A 106 14.25 4.39 -3.34
N ALA A 107 13.49 4.12 -4.41
CA ALA A 107 14.00 3.43 -5.59
C ALA A 107 15.16 4.19 -6.25
N LEU A 108 15.01 5.52 -6.45
CA LEU A 108 16.07 6.39 -6.99
C LEU A 108 17.30 6.47 -6.08
N ALA A 109 17.12 6.38 -4.76
CA ALA A 109 18.23 6.45 -3.81
C ALA A 109 19.11 5.18 -3.86
N VAL A 110 18.54 4.02 -4.23
CA VAL A 110 19.26 2.75 -4.16
C VAL A 110 19.58 2.12 -5.52
N ALA A 111 18.87 2.50 -6.59
CA ALA A 111 19.00 1.89 -7.90
C ALA A 111 18.96 2.93 -9.02
N GLY A 112 19.64 2.65 -10.12
CA GLY A 112 19.67 3.46 -11.33
C GLY A 112 19.44 2.62 -12.59
N HIS A 113 19.67 3.25 -13.75
CA HIS A 113 19.54 2.57 -15.04
C HIS A 113 20.48 1.35 -15.12
N GLY A 114 19.89 0.19 -15.38
CA GLY A 114 20.63 -1.09 -15.50
C GLY A 114 20.73 -1.87 -14.19
N ASP A 115 20.34 -1.29 -13.06
CA ASP A 115 20.13 -1.99 -11.81
C ASP A 115 18.72 -2.63 -11.76
N GLU A 116 18.48 -3.43 -10.73
CA GLU A 116 17.25 -4.19 -10.52
C GLU A 116 16.74 -4.06 -9.08
N ILE A 117 15.41 -4.00 -8.94
CA ILE A 117 14.72 -4.17 -7.65
C ILE A 117 13.83 -5.41 -7.76
N LEU A 118 13.95 -6.33 -6.80
CA LEU A 118 13.06 -7.48 -6.72
C LEU A 118 11.73 -7.08 -6.09
N MET A 119 10.63 -7.58 -6.65
CA MET A 119 9.27 -7.40 -6.14
C MET A 119 8.57 -8.74 -5.96
N THR A 120 7.72 -8.87 -4.95
CA THR A 120 6.80 -10.00 -4.86
C THR A 120 5.66 -9.83 -5.86
N ARG A 121 5.22 -10.92 -6.52
CA ARG A 121 4.09 -10.93 -7.45
C ARG A 121 2.99 -11.87 -6.92
N PRO A 122 1.71 -11.42 -6.82
CA PRO A 122 1.17 -10.16 -7.35
C PRO A 122 1.77 -8.93 -6.67
N CYS A 123 1.97 -7.87 -7.46
CA CYS A 123 2.62 -6.65 -7.01
C CYS A 123 1.71 -5.41 -7.13
N TYR A 124 1.96 -4.39 -6.32
CA TYR A 124 1.25 -3.13 -6.45
C TYR A 124 1.68 -2.41 -7.73
N PHE A 125 0.74 -2.23 -8.65
CA PHE A 125 0.99 -1.71 -10.01
C PHE A 125 1.71 -0.34 -10.06
N ASN A 126 1.53 0.53 -9.05
CA ASN A 126 2.24 1.81 -9.05
C ASN A 126 3.72 1.65 -8.73
N HIS A 127 4.11 0.64 -7.95
CA HIS A 127 5.53 0.33 -7.72
C HIS A 127 6.18 -0.17 -9.02
N GLU A 128 5.53 -1.11 -9.69
CA GLU A 128 5.98 -1.64 -10.99
C GLU A 128 6.11 -0.51 -12.03
N SER A 129 5.06 0.29 -12.19
CA SER A 129 5.07 1.43 -13.11
C SER A 129 6.16 2.46 -12.78
N ALA A 130 6.40 2.72 -11.48
CA ALA A 130 7.44 3.64 -11.05
C ALA A 130 8.84 3.14 -11.47
N LEU A 131 9.16 1.87 -11.22
CA LEU A 131 10.44 1.27 -11.64
C LEU A 131 10.60 1.28 -13.15
N GLY A 132 9.55 0.92 -13.90
CA GLY A 132 9.54 0.98 -15.36
C GLY A 132 9.77 2.39 -15.91
N MET A 133 9.16 3.40 -15.31
CA MET A 133 9.35 4.82 -15.66
C MET A 133 10.77 5.30 -15.39
N LEU A 134 11.41 4.79 -14.34
CA LEU A 134 12.79 5.13 -13.95
C LEU A 134 13.84 4.34 -14.75
N GLY A 135 13.43 3.33 -15.53
CA GLY A 135 14.35 2.46 -16.26
C GLY A 135 15.11 1.50 -15.35
N ILE A 136 14.59 1.21 -14.16
CA ILE A 136 15.10 0.22 -13.23
C ILE A 136 14.49 -1.12 -13.59
N GLY A 137 15.32 -2.18 -13.69
CA GLY A 137 14.87 -3.55 -13.93
C GLY A 137 14.05 -4.09 -12.77
N ILE A 138 13.14 -5.04 -13.06
CA ILE A 138 12.32 -5.68 -12.04
C ILE A 138 12.54 -7.18 -12.11
N GLY A 139 13.00 -7.78 -11.00
CA GLY A 139 12.96 -9.21 -10.79
C GLY A 139 11.70 -9.58 -9.99
N TYR A 140 11.04 -10.68 -10.36
CA TYR A 140 9.81 -11.10 -9.69
C TYR A 140 10.02 -12.37 -8.86
N VAL A 141 9.41 -12.38 -7.68
CA VAL A 141 9.29 -13.55 -6.81
C VAL A 141 7.81 -13.87 -6.66
N ASP A 142 7.38 -15.01 -7.19
CA ASP A 142 5.96 -15.37 -7.21
C ASP A 142 5.48 -15.85 -5.84
N CYS A 143 4.38 -15.26 -5.38
CA CYS A 143 3.65 -15.72 -4.21
C CYS A 143 2.52 -16.63 -4.66
N SER A 144 2.37 -17.78 -4.01
CA SER A 144 1.37 -18.78 -4.38
C SER A 144 0.25 -18.90 -3.35
N ALA A 145 -0.94 -19.30 -3.80
CA ALA A 145 -2.07 -19.62 -2.93
C ALA A 145 -1.73 -20.72 -1.92
N SER A 146 -0.92 -21.72 -2.32
CA SER A 146 -0.50 -22.81 -1.44
C SER A 146 0.38 -22.35 -0.26
N ASN A 147 0.95 -21.14 -0.34
CA ASN A 147 1.74 -20.52 0.73
C ASN A 147 1.05 -19.26 1.28
N GLY A 148 -0.29 -19.17 1.20
CA GLY A 148 -1.04 -18.01 1.72
C GLY A 148 -0.69 -16.68 1.05
N MET A 149 -0.26 -16.69 -0.20
CA MET A 149 0.23 -15.53 -0.95
C MET A 149 1.46 -14.85 -0.32
N LEU A 150 2.30 -15.63 0.37
CA LEU A 150 3.56 -15.17 0.96
C LEU A 150 4.74 -15.54 0.05
N PRO A 151 5.82 -14.74 -0.01
CA PRO A 151 7.06 -15.12 -0.67
C PRO A 151 7.82 -16.16 0.18
N ARG A 152 8.66 -16.93 -0.47
CA ARG A 152 9.62 -17.81 0.22
C ARG A 152 10.99 -17.15 0.23
N PRO A 153 11.70 -17.09 1.36
CA PRO A 153 13.04 -16.53 1.43
C PRO A 153 14.03 -17.20 0.45
N ASP A 154 13.90 -18.51 0.25
CA ASP A 154 14.74 -19.26 -0.71
C ASP A 154 14.55 -18.78 -2.15
N ASP A 155 13.30 -18.47 -2.54
CA ASP A 155 12.99 -17.98 -3.89
C ASP A 155 13.54 -16.55 -4.08
N ILE A 156 13.47 -15.71 -3.04
CA ILE A 156 14.11 -14.39 -3.03
C ILE A 156 15.63 -14.55 -3.18
N ALA A 157 16.25 -15.43 -2.38
CA ALA A 157 17.68 -15.68 -2.40
C ALA A 157 18.18 -16.17 -3.76
N ALA A 158 17.40 -17.03 -4.43
CA ALA A 158 17.70 -17.56 -5.75
C ALA A 158 17.56 -16.51 -6.88
N THR A 159 16.70 -15.51 -6.68
CA THR A 159 16.44 -14.45 -7.67
C THR A 159 17.44 -13.29 -7.54
N ILE A 160 18.06 -13.07 -6.36
CA ILE A 160 19.07 -12.03 -6.17
C ILE A 160 20.26 -12.25 -7.10
N GLY A 161 20.53 -11.28 -7.97
CA GLY A 161 21.64 -11.26 -8.92
C GLY A 161 22.60 -10.07 -8.70
N PRO A 162 23.65 -9.95 -9.54
CA PRO A 162 24.66 -8.89 -9.39
C PRO A 162 24.11 -7.46 -9.64
N LYS A 163 22.96 -7.35 -10.28
CA LYS A 163 22.26 -6.09 -10.54
C LYS A 163 21.24 -5.73 -9.47
N THR A 164 20.88 -6.65 -8.60
CA THR A 164 19.89 -6.45 -7.56
C THR A 164 20.40 -5.45 -6.50
N ARG A 165 19.64 -4.39 -6.24
CA ARG A 165 19.96 -3.36 -5.26
C ARG A 165 19.02 -3.36 -4.06
N ALA A 166 17.80 -3.86 -4.26
CA ALA A 166 16.81 -3.94 -3.19
C ALA A 166 15.81 -5.07 -3.41
N VAL A 167 15.16 -5.47 -2.32
CA VAL A 167 13.92 -6.26 -2.32
C VAL A 167 12.80 -5.36 -1.81
N ALA A 168 11.75 -5.16 -2.60
CA ALA A 168 10.59 -4.37 -2.25
C ALA A 168 9.43 -5.27 -1.82
N ILE A 169 8.97 -5.08 -0.59
CA ILE A 169 7.91 -5.84 0.08
C ILE A 169 6.77 -4.90 0.47
N VAL A 170 5.54 -5.37 0.34
CA VAL A 170 4.33 -4.67 0.82
C VAL A 170 3.65 -5.53 1.85
N SER A 171 3.53 -5.08 3.11
CA SER A 171 2.85 -5.82 4.18
C SER A 171 2.13 -4.90 5.16
N PRO A 172 0.82 -5.10 5.40
CA PRO A 172 -0.11 -5.99 4.66
C PRO A 172 -0.14 -5.71 3.16
N ASN A 173 -0.25 -6.77 2.36
CA ASN A 173 -0.02 -6.69 0.92
C ASN A 173 -1.19 -6.06 0.15
N ASN A 174 -0.89 -5.26 -0.84
CA ASN A 174 -1.77 -4.87 -1.93
C ASN A 174 -1.22 -5.51 -3.22
N PRO A 175 -1.93 -6.47 -3.85
CA PRO A 175 -3.40 -6.61 -3.85
C PRO A 175 -3.98 -7.66 -2.91
N CYS A 176 -3.21 -8.61 -2.40
CA CYS A 176 -3.79 -9.85 -1.86
C CYS A 176 -4.26 -9.75 -0.39
N GLY A 177 -3.90 -8.70 0.34
CA GLY A 177 -4.25 -8.55 1.75
C GLY A 177 -3.42 -9.42 2.69
N ALA A 178 -2.51 -10.25 2.18
CA ALA A 178 -1.66 -11.11 3.00
C ALA A 178 -0.82 -10.27 3.97
N VAL A 179 -0.79 -10.68 5.23
CA VAL A 179 0.04 -10.09 6.27
C VAL A 179 1.28 -10.96 6.42
N TYR A 180 2.45 -10.39 6.18
CA TYR A 180 3.70 -11.14 6.27
C TYR A 180 4.07 -11.28 7.75
N PRO A 181 4.29 -12.52 8.25
CA PRO A 181 4.72 -12.75 9.63
C PRO A 181 6.01 -12.00 9.95
N ALA A 182 6.15 -11.58 11.21
CA ALA A 182 7.34 -10.87 11.68
C ALA A 182 8.64 -11.67 11.48
N GLU A 183 8.56 -13.00 11.63
CA GLU A 183 9.66 -13.94 11.39
C GLU A 183 10.08 -13.92 9.92
N LEU A 184 9.12 -14.02 8.99
CA LEU A 184 9.38 -13.95 7.54
C LEU A 184 10.02 -12.62 7.14
N LEU A 185 9.49 -11.51 7.64
CA LEU A 185 10.10 -10.18 7.41
C LEU A 185 11.52 -10.12 7.98
N GLY A 186 11.75 -10.77 9.13
CA GLY A 186 13.07 -10.92 9.73
C GLY A 186 14.05 -11.72 8.86
N GLU A 187 13.63 -12.83 8.29
CA GLU A 187 14.44 -13.66 7.39
C GLU A 187 14.81 -12.90 6.11
N ILE A 188 13.84 -12.20 5.49
CA ILE A 188 14.09 -11.36 4.31
C ILE A 188 15.06 -10.22 4.63
N PHE A 189 14.91 -9.58 5.79
CA PHE A 189 15.81 -8.52 6.25
C PHE A 189 17.24 -9.03 6.38
N GLU A 190 17.47 -10.16 7.07
CA GLU A 190 18.80 -10.74 7.23
C GLU A 190 19.41 -11.12 5.87
N LEU A 191 18.62 -11.69 4.97
CA LEU A 191 19.05 -11.98 3.61
C LEU A 191 19.53 -10.71 2.88
N CYS A 192 18.77 -9.61 2.97
CA CYS A 192 19.17 -8.34 2.37
C CYS A 192 20.45 -7.79 3.01
N ARG A 193 20.57 -7.84 4.34
CA ARG A 193 21.74 -7.40 5.10
C ARG A 193 23.00 -8.19 4.70
N GLU A 194 22.91 -9.52 4.63
CA GLU A 194 24.01 -10.39 4.25
C GLU A 194 24.47 -10.19 2.80
N ARG A 195 23.54 -9.86 1.90
CA ARG A 195 23.83 -9.57 0.48
C ARG A 195 24.25 -8.13 0.23
N GLY A 196 24.23 -7.25 1.25
CA GLY A 196 24.56 -5.84 1.11
C GLY A 196 23.58 -5.07 0.20
N ILE A 197 22.30 -5.43 0.21
CA ILE A 197 21.23 -4.79 -0.55
C ILE A 197 20.15 -4.24 0.39
N TRP A 198 19.30 -3.35 -0.10
CA TRP A 198 18.25 -2.72 0.70
C TRP A 198 16.98 -3.58 0.76
N MET A 199 16.28 -3.50 1.88
CA MET A 199 14.88 -3.93 2.02
C MET A 199 13.98 -2.68 2.01
N ILE A 200 13.16 -2.52 0.99
CA ILE A 200 12.11 -1.49 0.93
C ILE A 200 10.82 -2.13 1.44
N LEU A 201 10.31 -1.70 2.60
CA LEU A 201 9.11 -2.25 3.21
C LEU A 201 8.01 -1.20 3.22
N ASP A 202 7.00 -1.37 2.33
CA ASP A 202 5.80 -0.54 2.32
C ASP A 202 4.78 -1.06 3.34
N GLU A 203 4.56 -0.28 4.39
CA GLU A 203 3.63 -0.55 5.46
C GLU A 203 2.40 0.38 5.45
N THR A 204 1.94 0.76 4.28
CA THR A 204 0.75 1.62 4.10
C THR A 204 -0.47 1.13 4.89
N TYR A 205 -0.59 -0.18 5.11
CA TYR A 205 -1.74 -0.82 5.77
C TYR A 205 -1.44 -1.40 7.16
N ARG A 206 -0.29 -1.12 7.78
CA ARG A 206 0.13 -1.71 9.07
C ARG A 206 -0.88 -1.47 10.21
N ASP A 207 -1.60 -0.35 10.19
CA ASP A 207 -2.60 -0.04 11.22
C ASP A 207 -3.86 -0.94 11.12
N PHE A 208 -3.96 -1.78 10.07
CA PHE A 208 -5.06 -2.69 9.82
C PHE A 208 -4.63 -4.17 9.86
N MET A 209 -3.60 -4.49 10.58
CA MET A 209 -3.21 -5.87 10.89
C MET A 209 -4.30 -6.57 11.72
N PRO A 210 -4.35 -7.91 11.75
CA PRO A 210 -5.26 -8.68 12.60
C PRO A 210 -5.28 -8.17 14.03
N LEU A 211 -6.45 -8.25 14.71
CA LEU A 211 -6.63 -7.66 16.04
C LEU A 211 -5.73 -8.31 17.10
N ASP A 212 -5.45 -9.60 16.95
CA ASP A 212 -4.56 -10.40 17.79
C ASP A 212 -3.07 -10.28 17.40
N ALA A 213 -2.76 -9.61 16.30
CA ALA A 213 -1.38 -9.36 15.92
C ALA A 213 -0.71 -8.45 16.94
N GLY A 214 0.46 -8.85 17.37
CA GLY A 214 1.34 -8.06 18.21
C GLY A 214 1.99 -6.90 17.44
N ARG A 215 3.27 -6.67 17.68
CA ARG A 215 4.07 -5.70 16.89
C ARG A 215 4.15 -6.16 15.43
N PRO A 216 4.10 -5.24 14.44
CA PRO A 216 4.19 -5.61 13.03
C PRO A 216 5.44 -6.42 12.71
N HIS A 217 6.57 -6.01 13.28
CA HIS A 217 7.87 -6.69 13.19
C HIS A 217 8.87 -6.11 14.19
N GLY A 218 10.05 -6.74 14.30
CA GLY A 218 11.17 -6.25 15.12
C GLY A 218 12.36 -5.75 14.28
N LEU A 219 12.15 -5.25 13.05
CA LEU A 219 13.25 -4.83 12.18
C LEU A 219 13.91 -3.55 12.63
N ILE A 220 13.11 -2.56 13.03
CA ILE A 220 13.63 -1.31 13.61
C ILE A 220 14.24 -1.64 14.96
N GLY A 221 15.52 -1.35 15.12
CA GLY A 221 16.30 -1.70 16.30
C GLY A 221 17.18 -2.94 16.15
N ARG A 222 17.05 -3.72 15.04
CA ARG A 222 18.02 -4.76 14.71
C ARG A 222 19.37 -4.17 14.32
N ASP A 223 20.42 -4.95 14.51
CA ASP A 223 21.75 -4.56 14.03
C ASP A 223 21.73 -4.33 12.52
N GLY A 224 22.33 -3.22 12.07
CA GLY A 224 22.39 -2.81 10.66
C GLY A 224 21.07 -2.31 10.05
N TRP A 225 19.97 -2.12 10.81
CA TRP A 225 18.69 -1.71 10.23
C TRP A 225 18.77 -0.34 9.51
N ARG A 226 19.63 0.55 9.98
CA ARG A 226 19.83 1.89 9.41
C ARG A 226 20.41 1.88 7.99
N ASP A 227 21.14 0.81 7.68
CA ASP A 227 21.86 0.65 6.41
C ASP A 227 21.21 -0.45 5.52
N THR A 228 20.09 -1.03 5.98
CA THR A 228 19.41 -2.13 5.27
C THR A 228 17.92 -1.87 5.04
N LEU A 229 17.23 -1.19 5.97
CA LEU A 229 15.79 -1.00 5.91
C LEU A 229 15.41 0.41 5.43
N ILE A 230 14.51 0.46 4.45
CA ILE A 230 13.77 1.66 4.04
C ILE A 230 12.29 1.37 4.25
N GLN A 231 11.74 1.80 5.40
CA GLN A 231 10.33 1.64 5.71
C GLN A 231 9.52 2.78 5.12
N LEU A 232 8.44 2.46 4.43
CA LEU A 232 7.51 3.44 3.85
C LEU A 232 6.16 3.39 4.58
N TYR A 233 5.56 4.56 4.78
CA TYR A 233 4.24 4.66 5.41
C TYR A 233 3.36 5.72 4.75
N SER A 234 2.04 5.47 4.77
CA SER A 234 1.03 6.41 4.27
C SER A 234 0.06 6.83 5.36
N PHE A 235 -0.07 8.12 5.61
CA PHE A 235 -1.11 8.64 6.50
C PHE A 235 -2.53 8.59 5.87
N SER A 236 -2.62 8.33 4.57
CA SER A 236 -3.86 8.34 3.79
C SER A 236 -4.93 7.39 4.33
N LYS A 237 -4.53 6.21 4.83
CA LYS A 237 -5.46 5.14 5.20
C LYS A 237 -5.92 5.26 6.64
N SER A 238 -4.99 5.33 7.58
CA SER A 238 -5.29 5.38 9.02
C SER A 238 -6.00 6.66 9.44
N TYR A 239 -5.72 7.77 8.75
CA TYR A 239 -6.30 9.09 9.06
C TYR A 239 -7.39 9.53 8.09
N CYS A 240 -7.78 8.67 7.13
CA CYS A 240 -8.83 8.96 6.12
C CYS A 240 -8.59 10.26 5.35
N MET A 241 -7.35 10.52 4.95
CA MET A 241 -6.96 11.77 4.29
C MET A 241 -6.16 11.55 2.98
N PRO A 242 -6.61 10.65 2.07
CA PRO A 242 -5.82 10.31 0.87
C PRO A 242 -5.58 11.52 -0.04
N GLY A 243 -6.51 12.48 -0.09
CA GLY A 243 -6.40 13.71 -0.89
C GLY A 243 -5.35 14.69 -0.38
N HIS A 244 -4.92 14.59 0.89
CA HIS A 244 -3.94 15.50 1.50
C HIS A 244 -2.48 15.11 1.20
N ARG A 245 -2.25 13.95 0.59
CA ARG A 245 -0.93 13.51 0.10
C ARG A 245 0.17 13.59 1.17
N LEU A 246 0.10 12.78 2.21
CA LEU A 246 1.12 12.71 3.25
C LEU A 246 1.61 11.27 3.45
N GLY A 247 2.92 11.09 3.47
CA GLY A 247 3.62 9.84 3.73
C GLY A 247 4.92 10.08 4.48
N ALA A 248 5.59 9.01 4.86
CA ALA A 248 6.89 9.06 5.52
C ALA A 248 7.78 7.91 5.06
N VAL A 249 9.08 8.17 5.09
CA VAL A 249 10.14 7.16 5.03
C VAL A 249 10.84 7.14 6.37
N THR A 250 11.13 5.93 6.88
CA THR A 250 11.98 5.72 8.06
C THR A 250 13.18 4.88 7.65
N SER A 251 14.39 5.38 7.87
CA SER A 251 15.65 4.71 7.56
C SER A 251 16.80 5.38 8.29
N GLY A 252 18.03 4.92 8.13
CA GLY A 252 19.20 5.60 8.72
C GLY A 252 19.38 7.04 8.24
N PRO A 253 20.04 7.91 9.04
CA PRO A 253 20.24 9.32 8.70
C PRO A 253 20.95 9.54 7.36
N ALA A 254 21.85 8.64 6.96
CA ALA A 254 22.53 8.70 5.66
C ALA A 254 21.53 8.57 4.50
N MET A 255 20.59 7.62 4.59
CA MET A 255 19.51 7.47 3.60
C MET A 255 18.61 8.70 3.58
N VAL A 256 18.23 9.24 4.74
CA VAL A 256 17.41 10.47 4.82
C VAL A 256 18.08 11.64 4.09
N MET A 257 19.40 11.77 4.16
CA MET A 257 20.13 12.79 3.40
C MET A 257 20.10 12.56 1.88
N GLU A 258 20.16 11.30 1.41
CA GLU A 258 20.03 11.00 -0.02
C GLU A 258 18.61 11.27 -0.51
N LEU A 259 17.59 10.90 0.27
CA LEU A 259 16.19 11.21 -0.02
C LEU A 259 15.96 12.73 -0.09
N ALA A 260 16.57 13.52 0.77
CA ALA A 260 16.46 14.97 0.77
C ALA A 260 16.96 15.58 -0.55
N LYS A 261 18.07 15.09 -1.11
CA LYS A 261 18.56 15.52 -2.44
C LYS A 261 17.55 15.25 -3.55
N ILE A 262 16.92 14.08 -3.52
CA ILE A 262 15.95 13.67 -4.51
C ILE A 262 14.67 14.51 -4.39
N ILE A 263 14.14 14.65 -3.17
CA ILE A 263 12.89 15.38 -2.92
C ILE A 263 13.04 16.88 -3.18
N ASP A 264 14.17 17.48 -2.85
CA ASP A 264 14.46 18.88 -3.17
C ASP A 264 14.32 19.16 -4.69
N ASN A 265 14.82 18.24 -5.52
CA ASN A 265 14.75 18.36 -6.97
C ASN A 265 13.38 18.02 -7.58
N ILE A 266 12.54 17.22 -6.89
CA ILE A 266 11.20 16.83 -7.39
C ILE A 266 10.13 17.82 -6.92
N GLN A 267 10.21 18.28 -5.67
CA GLN A 267 9.09 18.99 -5.03
C GLN A 267 9.53 20.05 -4.00
N ILE A 268 10.81 20.14 -3.63
CA ILE A 268 11.37 20.98 -2.56
C ILE A 268 11.00 20.42 -1.18
N CYS A 269 9.71 20.38 -0.82
CA CYS A 269 9.24 19.80 0.46
C CYS A 269 7.81 19.27 0.32
N ALA A 270 7.42 18.36 1.21
CA ALA A 270 6.03 17.89 1.28
C ALA A 270 5.07 19.01 1.72
N PRO A 271 3.76 18.95 1.34
CA PRO A 271 2.77 19.96 1.71
C PRO A 271 2.72 20.18 3.23
N ARG A 272 2.84 21.44 3.67
CA ARG A 272 2.96 21.77 5.10
C ARG A 272 1.64 21.67 5.87
N THR A 273 0.54 22.08 5.25
CA THR A 273 -0.80 22.01 5.89
C THR A 273 -1.10 20.65 6.52
N PRO A 274 -1.01 19.50 5.80
CA PRO A 274 -1.23 18.21 6.41
C PRO A 274 -0.16 17.82 7.44
N GLN A 275 1.09 18.28 7.31
CA GLN A 275 2.12 18.01 8.31
C GLN A 275 1.77 18.67 9.65
N MET A 276 1.41 19.94 9.64
CA MET A 276 1.02 20.71 10.82
C MET A 276 -0.23 20.12 11.49
N ALA A 277 -1.19 19.65 10.68
CA ALA A 277 -2.43 19.06 11.20
C ALA A 277 -2.19 17.67 11.82
N VAL A 278 -1.38 16.83 11.20
CA VAL A 278 -1.19 15.43 11.62
C VAL A 278 -0.31 15.33 12.87
N ALA A 279 0.69 16.18 13.04
CA ALA A 279 1.62 16.10 14.17
C ALA A 279 0.91 15.96 15.53
N PRO A 280 -0.01 16.84 15.94
CA PRO A 280 -0.73 16.69 17.21
C PRO A 280 -1.75 15.53 17.19
N MET A 281 -2.25 15.12 16.02
CA MET A 281 -3.29 14.12 15.87
C MET A 281 -2.77 12.68 15.95
N LEU A 282 -1.47 12.44 15.80
CA LEU A 282 -0.86 11.11 15.92
C LEU A 282 -1.22 10.42 17.25
N ARG A 283 -1.13 11.15 18.35
CA ARG A 283 -1.52 10.67 19.67
C ARG A 283 -3.01 10.85 19.95
N ALA A 284 -3.57 12.00 19.61
CA ALA A 284 -4.94 12.37 19.95
C ALA A 284 -6.00 11.42 19.32
N LEU A 285 -5.70 10.83 18.17
CA LEU A 285 -6.63 9.94 17.45
C LEU A 285 -6.29 8.45 17.62
N ALA A 286 -5.54 8.04 18.65
CA ALA A 286 -5.18 6.65 18.86
C ALA A 286 -6.39 5.73 18.98
N ASP A 287 -7.35 6.09 19.86
CA ASP A 287 -8.56 5.28 20.09
C ASP A 287 -9.47 5.24 18.86
N TRP A 288 -9.57 6.35 18.13
CA TRP A 288 -10.34 6.39 16.89
C TRP A 288 -9.72 5.49 15.80
N ARG A 289 -8.39 5.45 15.67
CA ARG A 289 -7.70 4.54 14.75
C ARG A 289 -7.91 3.08 15.15
N GLN A 290 -7.86 2.78 16.45
CA GLN A 290 -8.14 1.43 16.96
C GLN A 290 -9.58 1.01 16.64
N GLY A 291 -10.57 1.86 16.86
CA GLY A 291 -11.96 1.58 16.49
C GLY A 291 -12.16 1.38 14.98
N ASN A 292 -11.36 2.06 14.14
CA ASN A 292 -11.37 1.84 12.70
C ASN A 292 -10.71 0.50 12.31
N ARG A 293 -9.63 0.10 12.98
CA ARG A 293 -9.02 -1.21 12.82
C ARG A 293 -10.03 -2.34 13.10
N GLU A 294 -10.78 -2.23 14.20
CA GLU A 294 -11.84 -3.18 14.56
C GLU A 294 -12.96 -3.22 13.50
N ARG A 295 -13.38 -2.05 13.02
CA ARG A 295 -14.38 -1.95 11.95
C ARG A 295 -13.92 -2.63 10.66
N ILE A 296 -12.67 -2.45 10.27
CA ILE A 296 -12.10 -3.09 9.07
C ILE A 296 -11.94 -4.60 9.27
N ALA A 297 -11.51 -5.04 10.44
CA ALA A 297 -11.43 -6.47 10.78
C ALA A 297 -12.81 -7.14 10.67
N ALA A 298 -13.86 -6.54 11.22
CA ALA A 298 -15.23 -7.06 11.10
C ALA A 298 -15.75 -7.08 9.64
N ARG A 299 -15.29 -6.17 8.77
CA ARG A 299 -15.59 -6.23 7.33
C ARG A 299 -14.84 -7.35 6.63
N ALA A 300 -13.58 -7.58 6.99
CA ALA A 300 -12.78 -8.68 6.46
C ALA A 300 -13.40 -10.04 6.81
N GLU A 301 -13.82 -10.24 8.05
CA GLU A 301 -14.52 -11.45 8.49
C GLU A 301 -15.82 -11.68 7.72
N LEU A 302 -16.64 -10.64 7.55
CA LEU A 302 -17.87 -10.74 6.78
C LEU A 302 -17.58 -11.05 5.30
N PHE A 303 -16.59 -10.39 4.70
CA PHE A 303 -16.19 -10.64 3.32
C PHE A 303 -15.72 -12.08 3.14
N GLN A 304 -14.92 -12.60 4.06
CA GLN A 304 -14.50 -14.01 4.08
C GLN A 304 -15.69 -14.98 4.13
N GLN A 305 -16.65 -14.73 5.03
CA GLN A 305 -17.86 -15.56 5.17
C GLN A 305 -18.67 -15.56 3.87
N VAL A 306 -18.86 -14.38 3.27
CA VAL A 306 -19.58 -14.21 2.01
C VAL A 306 -18.89 -14.96 0.87
N MET A 307 -17.58 -14.75 0.70
CA MET A 307 -16.86 -15.38 -0.40
C MET A 307 -16.77 -16.91 -0.27
N THR A 308 -16.64 -17.41 0.96
CA THR A 308 -16.62 -18.87 1.23
C THR A 308 -17.98 -19.53 0.94
N SER A 309 -19.08 -18.79 0.99
CA SER A 309 -20.43 -19.31 0.66
C SER A 309 -20.74 -19.37 -0.84
N LEU A 310 -19.90 -18.77 -1.68
CA LEU A 310 -20.12 -18.66 -3.14
C LEU A 310 -19.48 -19.84 -3.87
N GLU A 311 -20.30 -20.67 -4.50
CA GLU A 311 -19.83 -21.82 -5.29
C GLU A 311 -18.98 -21.35 -6.49
N GLY A 312 -17.83 -22.00 -6.66
CA GLY A 312 -16.89 -21.73 -7.74
C GLY A 312 -15.95 -20.54 -7.52
N TRP A 313 -16.25 -19.65 -6.58
CA TRP A 313 -15.35 -18.56 -6.18
C TRP A 313 -14.41 -19.05 -5.09
N GLU A 314 -13.12 -18.71 -5.18
CA GLU A 314 -12.11 -19.14 -4.22
C GLU A 314 -11.40 -17.91 -3.61
N LEU A 315 -11.58 -17.68 -2.32
CA LEU A 315 -10.83 -16.66 -1.60
C LEU A 315 -9.44 -17.18 -1.25
N LEU A 316 -8.39 -16.61 -1.87
CA LEU A 316 -7.00 -17.04 -1.67
C LEU A 316 -6.39 -16.43 -0.42
N SER A 317 -6.66 -15.16 -0.18
CA SER A 317 -6.20 -14.42 0.98
C SER A 317 -7.06 -13.20 1.24
N THR A 318 -7.08 -12.74 2.49
CA THR A 318 -7.79 -11.53 2.90
C THR A 318 -7.07 -10.89 4.08
N GLY A 319 -7.09 -9.58 4.13
CA GLY A 319 -6.55 -8.79 5.23
C GLY A 319 -6.47 -7.32 4.89
N ALA A 320 -6.25 -6.49 5.92
CA ALA A 320 -6.29 -5.06 5.79
C ALA A 320 -7.53 -4.59 5.00
N TYR A 321 -7.34 -4.14 3.75
CA TYR A 321 -8.41 -3.58 2.92
C TYR A 321 -8.91 -4.55 1.83
N PHE A 322 -8.27 -5.71 1.64
CA PHE A 322 -8.38 -6.49 0.42
C PHE A 322 -8.76 -7.94 0.65
N GLY A 323 -9.55 -8.48 -0.30
CA GLY A 323 -9.64 -9.89 -0.58
C GLY A 323 -9.17 -10.17 -2.01
N TYR A 324 -8.38 -11.23 -2.17
CA TYR A 324 -7.88 -11.70 -3.45
C TYR A 324 -8.57 -13.00 -3.81
N VAL A 325 -9.32 -12.98 -4.90
CA VAL A 325 -10.33 -14.01 -5.19
C VAL A 325 -10.11 -14.57 -6.58
N ARG A 326 -10.07 -15.91 -6.71
CA ARG A 326 -10.15 -16.58 -8.01
C ARG A 326 -11.62 -16.65 -8.46
N HIS A 327 -11.87 -16.23 -9.70
CA HIS A 327 -13.19 -16.34 -10.32
C HIS A 327 -13.42 -17.71 -10.96
N PRO A 328 -14.69 -18.15 -11.14
CA PRO A 328 -15.03 -19.48 -11.68
C PRO A 328 -14.92 -19.61 -13.20
N TYR A 329 -14.80 -18.52 -13.94
CA TYR A 329 -14.92 -18.47 -15.41
C TYR A 329 -13.60 -18.85 -16.09
N ARG A 330 -13.51 -20.10 -16.59
CA ARG A 330 -12.26 -20.65 -17.16
C ARG A 330 -11.89 -20.09 -18.52
N ASP A 331 -12.88 -19.61 -19.29
CA ASP A 331 -12.71 -19.12 -20.65
C ASP A 331 -12.53 -17.59 -20.74
N MET A 332 -12.42 -16.93 -19.59
CA MET A 332 -12.29 -15.47 -19.49
C MET A 332 -11.16 -15.10 -18.56
N ASP A 333 -10.38 -14.10 -18.93
CA ASP A 333 -9.41 -13.49 -18.01
C ASP A 333 -10.10 -12.53 -17.02
N SER A 334 -9.39 -12.16 -15.97
CA SER A 334 -9.92 -11.27 -14.92
C SER A 334 -10.34 -9.89 -15.43
N PHE A 335 -9.76 -9.41 -16.54
CA PHE A 335 -10.16 -8.14 -17.13
C PHE A 335 -11.57 -8.24 -17.74
N ALA A 336 -11.81 -9.28 -18.54
CA ALA A 336 -13.13 -9.55 -19.13
C ALA A 336 -14.18 -9.82 -18.04
N VAL A 337 -13.83 -10.62 -17.00
CA VAL A 337 -14.74 -10.89 -15.88
C VAL A 337 -15.07 -9.63 -15.10
N ALA A 338 -14.09 -8.79 -14.75
CA ALA A 338 -14.34 -7.55 -14.01
C ALA A 338 -15.19 -6.55 -14.82
N MET A 339 -14.96 -6.44 -16.12
CA MET A 339 -15.77 -5.60 -17.01
C MET A 339 -17.22 -6.10 -17.09
N ARG A 340 -17.41 -7.42 -17.18
CA ARG A 340 -18.72 -8.06 -17.16
C ARG A 340 -19.43 -7.85 -15.82
N MET A 341 -18.73 -8.03 -14.69
CA MET A 341 -19.27 -7.73 -13.36
C MET A 341 -19.72 -6.28 -13.24
N ALA A 342 -18.93 -5.35 -13.76
CA ALA A 342 -19.29 -3.93 -13.76
C ALA A 342 -20.60 -3.67 -14.52
N SER A 343 -20.74 -4.20 -15.74
CA SER A 343 -21.87 -3.89 -16.63
C SER A 343 -23.16 -4.67 -16.29
N GLU A 344 -23.07 -5.95 -15.92
CA GLU A 344 -24.23 -6.82 -15.75
C GLU A 344 -24.77 -6.79 -14.30
N VAL A 345 -23.88 -6.79 -13.31
CA VAL A 345 -24.28 -6.91 -11.89
C VAL A 345 -23.87 -5.71 -11.04
N GLY A 346 -23.20 -4.71 -11.63
CA GLY A 346 -22.85 -3.47 -10.96
C GLY A 346 -21.84 -3.62 -9.81
N VAL A 347 -20.84 -4.49 -9.97
CA VAL A 347 -19.75 -4.68 -9.01
C VAL A 347 -18.43 -4.30 -9.65
N LEU A 348 -17.75 -3.27 -9.11
CA LEU A 348 -16.42 -2.85 -9.56
C LEU A 348 -15.34 -3.49 -8.70
N THR A 349 -14.38 -4.15 -9.36
CA THR A 349 -13.19 -4.76 -8.74
C THR A 349 -11.97 -4.42 -9.60
N ILE A 350 -10.76 -4.62 -9.10
CA ILE A 350 -9.56 -4.50 -9.95
C ILE A 350 -9.18 -5.89 -10.47
N PRO A 351 -9.06 -6.07 -11.81
CA PRO A 351 -8.58 -7.31 -12.42
C PRO A 351 -7.17 -7.67 -11.95
N GLY A 352 -6.91 -8.96 -11.79
CA GLY A 352 -5.60 -9.49 -11.45
C GLY A 352 -4.52 -9.18 -12.48
N THR A 353 -4.90 -9.11 -13.77
CA THR A 353 -4.01 -8.72 -14.87
C THR A 353 -3.26 -7.39 -14.65
N PHE A 354 -3.74 -6.52 -13.77
CA PHE A 354 -3.03 -5.30 -13.39
C PHE A 354 -1.96 -5.49 -12.30
N PHE A 355 -1.84 -6.69 -11.73
CA PHE A 355 -0.90 -6.98 -10.63
C PHE A 355 0.23 -7.91 -11.04
N GLY A 356 0.44 -8.06 -12.35
CA GLY A 356 1.53 -8.84 -12.96
C GLY A 356 1.04 -10.06 -13.75
N ASP A 357 1.96 -10.68 -14.47
CA ASP A 357 1.71 -11.89 -15.25
C ASP A 357 1.31 -13.06 -14.35
N GLY A 358 0.47 -13.98 -14.86
CA GLY A 358 -0.02 -15.13 -14.10
C GLY A 358 -1.14 -14.80 -13.11
N GLN A 359 -1.70 -13.58 -13.21
CA GLN A 359 -2.79 -13.12 -12.35
C GLN A 359 -4.14 -13.02 -13.08
N GLU A 360 -4.26 -13.67 -14.23
CA GLU A 360 -5.42 -13.61 -15.12
C GLU A 360 -6.69 -14.22 -14.51
N ASP A 361 -6.55 -15.15 -13.54
CA ASP A 361 -7.68 -15.82 -12.88
C ASP A 361 -8.19 -15.06 -11.65
N PHE A 362 -7.61 -13.94 -11.27
CA PHE A 362 -7.84 -13.33 -9.97
C PHE A 362 -8.46 -11.94 -10.04
N LEU A 363 -9.17 -11.58 -8.98
CA LEU A 363 -9.78 -10.25 -8.79
C LEU A 363 -9.42 -9.72 -7.40
N ARG A 364 -9.08 -8.44 -7.32
CA ARG A 364 -8.93 -7.75 -6.03
C ARG A 364 -10.21 -7.04 -5.65
N PHE A 365 -10.78 -7.42 -4.52
CA PHE A 365 -11.89 -6.72 -3.88
C PHE A 365 -11.36 -5.82 -2.76
N ALA A 366 -11.59 -4.52 -2.84
CA ALA A 366 -11.28 -3.57 -1.77
C ALA A 366 -12.52 -3.36 -0.90
N PHE A 367 -12.75 -4.24 0.07
CA PHE A 367 -13.95 -4.23 0.91
C PHE A 367 -13.95 -3.12 1.97
N ALA A 368 -12.83 -2.48 2.23
CA ALA A 368 -12.70 -1.48 3.29
C ALA A 368 -13.58 -0.24 3.09
N ASN A 369 -13.94 0.10 1.86
CA ASN A 369 -14.83 1.21 1.53
C ASN A 369 -16.33 0.83 1.52
N ALA A 370 -16.64 -0.46 1.62
CA ALA A 370 -18.01 -0.97 1.58
C ALA A 370 -18.61 -1.12 2.99
N GLY A 371 -19.86 -0.74 3.16
CA GLY A 371 -20.63 -1.03 4.37
C GLY A 371 -20.91 -2.54 4.51
N ARG A 372 -21.26 -2.99 5.73
CA ARG A 372 -21.60 -4.40 5.96
C ARG A 372 -22.75 -4.88 5.08
N ASP A 373 -23.78 -4.05 4.90
CA ASP A 373 -24.93 -4.37 4.05
C ASP A 373 -24.52 -4.54 2.57
N VAL A 374 -23.57 -3.72 2.11
CA VAL A 374 -23.04 -3.81 0.75
C VAL A 374 -22.21 -5.09 0.55
N ILE A 375 -21.40 -5.49 1.54
CA ILE A 375 -20.65 -6.75 1.51
C ILE A 375 -21.62 -7.95 1.53
N ALA A 376 -22.65 -7.90 2.37
CA ALA A 376 -23.65 -8.95 2.49
C ALA A 376 -24.49 -9.12 1.21
N ALA A 377 -24.59 -8.11 0.36
CA ALA A 377 -25.30 -8.16 -0.93
C ALA A 377 -24.48 -8.79 -2.08
N LEU A 378 -23.19 -9.06 -1.89
CA LEU A 378 -22.34 -9.63 -2.95
C LEU A 378 -22.84 -10.98 -3.49
N PRO A 379 -23.33 -11.95 -2.67
CA PRO A 379 -23.81 -13.22 -3.20
C PRO A 379 -24.90 -13.06 -4.25
N ASP A 380 -25.91 -12.20 -4.01
CA ASP A 380 -27.01 -11.95 -4.94
C ASP A 380 -26.53 -11.35 -6.27
N ARG A 381 -25.42 -10.63 -6.23
CA ARG A 381 -24.79 -10.04 -7.43
C ARG A 381 -23.97 -11.07 -8.19
N LEU A 382 -23.07 -11.77 -7.49
CA LEU A 382 -22.08 -12.66 -8.10
C LEU A 382 -22.71 -13.97 -8.61
N THR A 383 -23.79 -14.46 -7.99
CA THR A 383 -24.55 -15.63 -8.50
C THR A 383 -25.39 -15.31 -9.71
N ALA A 384 -25.62 -14.06 -10.02
CA ALA A 384 -26.40 -13.61 -11.17
C ALA A 384 -25.54 -13.27 -12.40
N LEU A 385 -24.22 -13.45 -12.30
CA LEU A 385 -23.25 -13.25 -13.38
C LEU A 385 -23.12 -14.54 -14.21
#